data_f3f780caa2ed2ffd5f94d4459d8bb690
#
_entry.id   f3f780caa2ed2ffd5f94d4459d8bb690
#
_cell.length_a   1.000
_cell.length_b   1.000
_cell.length_c   1.000
_cell.angle_alpha   90.00
_cell.angle_beta   90.00
_cell.angle_gamma   90.00
#
_symmetry.space_group_name_H-M   'P 1'
#
loop_
_entity.id
_entity.type
_entity.pdbx_description
1 polymer ?
#
loop_
_entity_poly.entity_id
_entity_poly.type
_entity_poly.pdbx_seq_one_letter_code
_entity_poly.pdbx_strand_id
1 'polypeptide(L)'
;MMHSQDEIHPSSHQAASSCGVNNLQQARAIGDLGYKIRNMKPLFLLLFAVAISITSCSQNNNTGSPKTKNNVHVGGRCEGCEAIYESPVPFDQLDNVDTLPDFNDPGPKIEISGIIYERDGKTPASDVVLYVYHTDQTGVYPNQGNEKGWAKRHGYIRGWVKTGVNGFYKFYTLLPASYPNSRNPKHIHPVVKEKDKNEYWINEYLFDGDQYLQYEKSDRPPRGGKGVIKPVMKDGMLKATRNIILGLNVQDYPN
;
A
#
# COMPACT_ATOMS: atom_id res chain seq x y z
N MET A 1 -24.14 -56.57 21.21
CA MET A 1 -25.37 -56.40 20.42
C MET A 1 -25.11 -55.19 19.55
N MET A 2 -24.55 -55.36 18.38
CA MET A 2 -25.16 -55.72 17.10
C MET A 2 -26.16 -54.68 16.59
N HIS A 3 -25.71 -54.16 15.45
CA HIS A 3 -26.41 -53.80 14.20
C HIS A 3 -26.60 -52.28 14.05
N SER A 4 -26.45 -51.64 12.92
CA SER A 4 -26.13 -52.07 11.53
C SER A 4 -25.75 -50.83 10.73
N GLN A 5 -24.91 -51.02 9.74
CA GLN A 5 -24.59 -50.13 8.63
C GLN A 5 -25.85 -49.79 7.83
N ASP A 6 -25.79 -48.61 7.16
CA ASP A 6 -26.24 -48.55 5.75
C ASP A 6 -25.54 -47.39 5.04
N GLU A 7 -24.70 -47.80 4.06
CA GLU A 7 -24.18 -46.97 2.97
C GLU A 7 -25.27 -46.73 1.92
N ILE A 8 -25.29 -45.54 1.35
CA ILE A 8 -25.78 -45.33 -0.02
C ILE A 8 -24.98 -44.23 -0.71
N HIS A 9 -24.14 -44.61 -1.67
CA HIS A 9 -23.72 -43.89 -2.86
C HIS A 9 -24.55 -44.42 -4.06
N PRO A 10 -24.52 -43.87 -5.29
CA PRO A 10 -24.23 -42.53 -5.83
C PRO A 10 -25.27 -42.09 -6.87
N SER A 11 -25.15 -40.87 -7.39
CA SER A 11 -25.47 -40.68 -8.83
C SER A 11 -24.89 -39.38 -9.40
N SER A 12 -24.09 -39.61 -10.37
CA SER A 12 -23.58 -38.71 -11.41
C SER A 12 -24.69 -38.12 -12.27
N HIS A 13 -24.61 -36.84 -12.57
CA HIS A 13 -25.09 -36.34 -13.86
C HIS A 13 -24.11 -35.31 -14.44
N GLN A 14 -23.46 -35.76 -15.49
CA GLN A 14 -22.86 -34.93 -16.54
C GLN A 14 -23.97 -34.26 -17.36
N ALA A 15 -23.75 -33.02 -17.72
CA ALA A 15 -24.23 -32.42 -18.97
C ALA A 15 -23.28 -31.30 -19.34
N ALA A 16 -22.68 -31.46 -20.25
CA ALA A 16 -22.06 -31.18 -21.49
C ALA A 16 -22.67 -29.96 -22.20
N SER A 17 -21.71 -29.14 -22.67
CA SER A 17 -21.67 -28.49 -23.99
C SER A 17 -22.71 -27.43 -24.34
N SER A 18 -22.23 -26.20 -24.59
CA SER A 18 -22.32 -25.67 -25.95
C SER A 18 -21.34 -24.52 -26.18
N CYS A 19 -20.44 -24.78 -27.05
CA CYS A 19 -19.60 -23.88 -27.81
C CYS A 19 -20.51 -23.03 -28.74
N GLY A 20 -20.35 -21.70 -28.72
CA GLY A 20 -20.98 -20.76 -29.67
C GLY A 20 -19.91 -19.91 -30.31
N VAL A 21 -19.29 -20.45 -31.35
CA VAL A 21 -18.50 -19.70 -32.34
C VAL A 21 -19.49 -19.00 -33.25
N ASN A 22 -19.37 -17.66 -33.41
CA ASN A 22 -19.66 -16.93 -34.63
C ASN A 22 -19.47 -15.41 -34.41
N ASN A 23 -18.40 -14.86 -35.04
CA ASN A 23 -18.54 -13.80 -36.00
C ASN A 23 -17.19 -13.37 -36.57
N LEU A 24 -16.78 -14.12 -37.56
CA LEU A 24 -15.94 -13.66 -38.66
C LEU A 24 -16.90 -13.17 -39.75
N GLN A 25 -16.97 -11.86 -39.93
CA GLN A 25 -17.31 -11.23 -41.23
C GLN A 25 -17.50 -9.73 -41.06
N GLN A 26 -16.44 -9.00 -41.38
CA GLN A 26 -16.55 -7.71 -42.10
C GLN A 26 -15.13 -7.20 -42.41
N ALA A 27 -14.57 -7.78 -43.43
CA ALA A 27 -13.47 -7.19 -44.18
C ALA A 27 -13.76 -7.34 -45.65
N ARG A 28 -14.33 -6.31 -46.26
CA ARG A 28 -14.34 -6.06 -47.72
C ARG A 28 -15.04 -4.75 -47.96
N ALA A 29 -14.27 -3.75 -48.32
CA ALA A 29 -14.52 -2.75 -49.34
C ALA A 29 -13.67 -1.49 -49.10
N ILE A 30 -12.48 -1.47 -49.64
CA ILE A 30 -11.88 -0.20 -50.11
C ILE A 30 -11.34 -0.53 -51.50
N GLY A 31 -12.13 -0.09 -52.46
CA GLY A 31 -11.83 -0.23 -53.86
C GLY A 31 -10.74 0.75 -54.31
N ASP A 32 -10.02 0.27 -55.28
CA ASP A 32 -9.12 0.97 -56.16
C ASP A 32 -9.56 2.40 -56.51
N LEU A 33 -8.71 3.36 -56.26
CA LEU A 33 -8.68 4.61 -57.01
C LEU A 33 -7.25 4.81 -57.55
N GLY A 34 -7.02 4.18 -58.72
CA GLY A 34 -5.85 4.43 -59.55
C GLY A 34 -5.90 5.84 -60.10
N TYR A 35 -5.09 6.75 -59.60
CA TYR A 35 -4.89 8.06 -60.18
C TYR A 35 -3.67 8.02 -61.11
N LYS A 36 -3.99 8.12 -62.41
CA LYS A 36 -3.11 8.15 -63.56
C LYS A 36 -2.34 9.46 -63.59
N ILE A 37 -1.06 9.45 -63.20
CA ILE A 37 -0.16 10.60 -63.38
C ILE A 37 0.24 10.66 -64.85
N ARG A 38 -0.31 11.62 -65.54
CA ARG A 38 -0.01 11.95 -66.92
C ARG A 38 1.13 12.96 -66.95
N ASN A 39 2.21 12.64 -67.67
CA ASN A 39 3.37 13.43 -68.03
C ASN A 39 3.10 14.93 -68.20
N MET A 40 3.70 15.75 -67.34
CA MET A 40 3.91 17.17 -67.60
C MET A 40 5.40 17.47 -67.73
N LYS A 41 5.74 18.09 -68.83
CA LYS A 41 7.11 18.43 -69.28
C LYS A 41 7.81 19.39 -68.34
N PRO A 42 9.13 19.31 -68.19
CA PRO A 42 9.92 20.21 -67.33
C PRO A 42 10.21 21.52 -68.08
N LEU A 43 9.38 22.51 -67.91
CA LEU A 43 9.70 23.86 -68.36
C LEU A 43 8.99 24.92 -67.52
N PHE A 44 9.29 25.02 -66.26
CA PHE A 44 9.04 26.20 -65.39
C PHE A 44 9.78 26.04 -64.06
N LEU A 45 11.07 25.92 -64.22
CA LEU A 45 12.00 25.93 -63.05
C LEU A 45 12.86 27.17 -63.23
N LEU A 46 12.28 28.33 -62.96
CA LEU A 46 13.02 29.57 -62.68
C LEU A 46 12.00 30.64 -62.23
N LEU A 47 12.31 31.25 -61.09
CA LEU A 47 11.61 32.39 -60.49
C LEU A 47 10.52 32.03 -59.44
N PHE A 48 10.97 31.50 -58.28
CA PHE A 48 10.38 31.88 -57.00
C PHE A 48 11.41 31.68 -55.85
N ALA A 49 12.54 32.37 -56.01
CA ALA A 49 13.41 32.67 -54.87
C ALA A 49 12.87 33.96 -54.26
N VAL A 50 11.84 33.86 -53.45
CA VAL A 50 11.32 34.94 -52.64
C VAL A 50 11.51 34.57 -51.20
N ALA A 51 12.53 35.19 -50.63
CA ALA A 51 12.66 35.61 -49.23
C ALA A 51 11.63 34.96 -48.22
N ILE A 52 12.01 33.86 -47.62
CA ILE A 52 11.46 33.48 -46.32
C ILE A 52 12.31 34.22 -45.28
N SER A 53 11.88 35.44 -44.94
CA SER A 53 12.29 36.11 -43.74
C SER A 53 11.78 35.26 -42.57
N ILE A 54 12.70 34.48 -41.99
CA ILE A 54 12.47 33.82 -40.71
C ILE A 54 12.44 34.92 -39.64
N THR A 55 11.26 35.49 -39.39
CA THR A 55 10.97 36.15 -38.12
C THR A 55 11.03 35.08 -37.06
N SER A 56 12.19 34.96 -36.44
CA SER A 56 12.37 34.21 -35.21
C SER A 56 11.59 34.94 -34.12
N CYS A 57 10.30 34.64 -33.97
CA CYS A 57 9.57 34.93 -32.75
C CYS A 57 10.19 34.06 -31.66
N SER A 58 11.07 34.68 -30.89
CA SER A 58 11.44 34.16 -29.58
C SER A 58 10.17 34.19 -28.73
N GLN A 59 9.38 33.12 -28.80
CA GLN A 59 8.36 32.86 -27.80
C GLN A 59 9.12 32.47 -26.52
N ASN A 60 9.23 33.42 -25.61
CA ASN A 60 9.44 33.14 -24.21
C ASN A 60 8.24 32.33 -23.72
N ASN A 61 8.25 31.03 -24.01
CA ASN A 61 7.39 30.08 -23.33
C ASN A 61 7.92 29.88 -21.91
N ASN A 62 7.67 30.85 -21.08
CA ASN A 62 7.54 30.64 -19.65
C ASN A 62 6.24 29.83 -19.41
N THR A 63 6.13 28.64 -20.03
CA THR A 63 5.32 27.59 -19.46
C THR A 63 6.07 27.16 -18.22
N GLY A 64 5.69 27.76 -17.08
CA GLY A 64 6.10 27.24 -15.80
C GLY A 64 5.74 25.74 -15.79
N SER A 65 6.75 24.88 -16.00
CA SER A 65 6.64 23.48 -15.62
C SER A 65 5.99 23.47 -14.25
N PRO A 66 4.94 22.66 -14.03
CA PRO A 66 4.45 22.47 -12.68
C PRO A 66 5.68 22.08 -11.87
N LYS A 67 6.02 22.88 -10.86
CA LYS A 67 7.09 22.57 -9.91
C LYS A 67 6.71 21.18 -9.41
N THR A 68 7.38 20.15 -9.89
CA THR A 68 7.38 18.84 -9.27
C THR A 68 7.75 19.13 -7.83
N LYS A 69 6.78 18.98 -6.92
CA LYS A 69 7.06 19.05 -5.49
C LYS A 69 8.18 18.04 -5.29
N ASN A 70 9.37 18.51 -4.99
CA ASN A 70 10.50 17.65 -4.69
C ASN A 70 10.08 16.84 -3.46
N ASN A 71 9.75 15.57 -3.65
CA ASN A 71 9.55 14.67 -2.54
C ASN A 71 10.85 14.67 -1.74
N VAL A 72 10.77 15.15 -0.52
CA VAL A 72 11.92 15.13 0.40
C VAL A 72 12.16 13.67 0.77
N HIS A 73 13.37 13.16 0.46
CA HIS A 73 13.72 11.79 0.82
C HIS A 73 14.16 11.74 2.29
N VAL A 74 13.47 10.94 3.08
CA VAL A 74 13.68 10.79 4.52
C VAL A 74 13.76 9.32 4.93
N GLY A 75 14.25 9.05 6.13
CA GLY A 75 14.18 7.72 6.74
C GLY A 75 15.28 6.75 6.33
N GLY A 76 16.10 7.10 5.35
CA GLY A 76 17.14 6.21 4.83
C GLY A 76 16.56 4.95 4.18
N ARG A 77 17.33 3.84 4.17
CA ARG A 77 16.91 2.60 3.53
C ARG A 77 15.71 1.98 4.28
N CYS A 78 14.70 1.60 3.52
CA CYS A 78 13.56 0.82 3.99
C CYS A 78 13.28 -0.34 3.02
N GLU A 79 13.28 -1.56 3.51
CA GLU A 79 12.91 -2.72 2.72
C GLU A 79 11.42 -3.02 2.96
N GLY A 80 10.62 -3.00 1.90
CA GLY A 80 9.19 -3.31 1.97
C GLY A 80 8.30 -2.14 2.38
N CYS A 81 8.83 -0.94 2.57
CA CYS A 81 7.99 0.24 2.83
C CYS A 81 7.03 0.52 1.67
N GLU A 82 7.43 0.19 0.44
CA GLU A 82 6.62 0.35 -0.78
C GLU A 82 5.29 -0.44 -0.73
N ALA A 83 5.19 -1.42 0.18
CA ALA A 83 3.95 -2.14 0.44
C ALA A 83 2.78 -1.22 0.84
N ILE A 84 3.06 -0.03 1.37
CA ILE A 84 2.04 0.98 1.69
C ILE A 84 1.22 1.39 0.46
N TYR A 85 1.81 1.33 -0.75
CA TYR A 85 1.13 1.65 -2.01
C TYR A 85 0.24 0.51 -2.55
N GLU A 86 0.24 -0.65 -1.89
CA GLU A 86 -0.66 -1.77 -2.20
C GLU A 86 -2.00 -1.68 -1.46
N SER A 87 -2.37 -0.49 -1.02
CA SER A 87 -3.68 -0.24 -0.42
C SER A 87 -4.82 -0.69 -1.34
N PRO A 88 -5.86 -1.36 -0.80
CA PRO A 88 -6.99 -1.84 -1.61
C PRO A 88 -7.84 -0.70 -2.19
N VAL A 89 -7.70 0.51 -1.66
CA VAL A 89 -8.38 1.73 -2.14
C VAL A 89 -7.37 2.87 -2.26
N PRO A 90 -7.64 3.91 -3.08
CA PRO A 90 -6.83 5.13 -3.12
C PRO A 90 -6.70 5.76 -1.72
N PHE A 91 -5.57 6.41 -1.43
CA PHE A 91 -5.30 7.00 -0.12
C PHE A 91 -6.32 8.08 0.33
N ASP A 92 -6.95 8.77 -0.62
CA ASP A 92 -8.00 9.74 -0.34
C ASP A 92 -9.33 9.11 0.13
N GLN A 93 -9.49 7.80 -0.09
CA GLN A 93 -10.65 7.02 0.34
C GLN A 93 -10.40 6.21 1.63
N LEU A 94 -9.20 6.31 2.21
CA LEU A 94 -8.89 5.66 3.48
C LEU A 94 -9.53 6.42 4.64
N ASP A 95 -10.09 5.65 5.57
CA ASP A 95 -10.58 6.15 6.85
C ASP A 95 -9.48 6.18 7.93
N ASN A 96 -9.76 6.84 9.04
CA ASN A 96 -8.88 6.84 10.21
C ASN A 96 -9.08 5.61 11.12
N VAL A 97 -9.96 4.69 10.73
CA VAL A 97 -10.24 3.42 11.41
C VAL A 97 -10.21 2.29 10.39
N ASP A 98 -9.49 1.22 10.69
CA ASP A 98 -9.44 0.02 9.87
C ASP A 98 -9.62 -1.25 10.74
N THR A 99 -10.06 -2.33 10.11
CA THR A 99 -10.16 -3.65 10.72
C THR A 99 -9.41 -4.64 9.84
N LEU A 100 -8.30 -5.15 10.37
CA LEU A 100 -7.44 -6.06 9.62
C LEU A 100 -8.17 -7.39 9.34
N PRO A 101 -7.81 -8.09 8.27
CA PRO A 101 -8.54 -9.28 7.80
C PRO A 101 -8.64 -10.42 8.83
N ASP A 102 -7.69 -10.52 9.77
CA ASP A 102 -7.62 -11.56 10.80
C ASP A 102 -8.56 -11.33 12.00
N PHE A 103 -9.22 -10.18 12.09
CA PHE A 103 -9.95 -9.78 13.30
C PHE A 103 -11.07 -10.76 13.70
N ASN A 104 -11.62 -11.49 12.73
CA ASN A 104 -12.67 -12.49 12.99
C ASN A 104 -12.11 -13.90 13.21
N ASP A 105 -10.81 -14.09 13.07
CA ASP A 105 -10.16 -15.38 13.33
C ASP A 105 -10.08 -15.68 14.85
N PRO A 106 -9.82 -16.93 15.22
CA PRO A 106 -9.58 -17.28 16.63
C PRO A 106 -8.29 -16.64 17.16
N GLY A 107 -8.39 -15.94 18.29
CA GLY A 107 -7.23 -15.32 18.93
C GLY A 107 -7.59 -14.13 19.82
N PRO A 108 -6.60 -13.57 20.52
CA PRO A 108 -6.82 -12.42 21.40
C PRO A 108 -6.97 -11.13 20.56
N LYS A 109 -8.20 -10.59 20.54
CA LYS A 109 -8.54 -9.36 19.82
C LYS A 109 -7.92 -8.14 20.49
N ILE A 110 -7.40 -7.22 19.67
CA ILE A 110 -6.82 -5.97 20.15
C ILE A 110 -7.27 -4.77 19.31
N GLU A 111 -7.62 -3.70 20.01
CA GLU A 111 -7.79 -2.35 19.46
C GLU A 111 -6.53 -1.55 19.75
N ILE A 112 -5.91 -0.98 18.73
CA ILE A 112 -4.80 -0.04 18.88
C ILE A 112 -5.22 1.30 18.31
N SER A 113 -5.06 2.36 19.11
CA SER A 113 -5.41 3.72 18.71
C SER A 113 -4.35 4.73 19.15
N GLY A 114 -4.42 5.95 18.63
CA GLY A 114 -3.53 7.02 19.02
C GLY A 114 -3.73 8.27 18.19
N ILE A 115 -2.85 9.23 18.43
CA ILE A 115 -2.76 10.46 17.65
C ILE A 115 -1.38 10.50 17.00
N ILE A 116 -1.35 10.81 15.71
CA ILE A 116 -0.12 11.18 15.02
C ILE A 116 0.03 12.69 15.14
N TYR A 117 1.17 13.11 15.63
CA TYR A 117 1.55 14.51 15.80
C TYR A 117 2.58 14.90 14.76
N GLU A 118 2.57 16.17 14.38
CA GLU A 118 3.68 16.81 13.68
C GLU A 118 4.97 16.70 14.50
N ARG A 119 6.09 17.09 13.90
CA ARG A 119 7.41 17.02 14.54
C ARG A 119 7.51 17.75 15.89
N ASP A 120 6.66 18.72 16.12
CA ASP A 120 6.60 19.46 17.40
C ASP A 120 6.06 18.61 18.58
N GLY A 121 5.51 17.44 18.29
CA GLY A 121 4.90 16.52 19.25
C GLY A 121 3.63 17.05 19.92
N LYS A 122 2.99 18.06 19.35
CA LYS A 122 1.81 18.76 19.90
C LYS A 122 0.71 18.96 18.89
N THR A 123 1.05 19.40 17.68
CA THR A 123 0.08 19.65 16.61
C THR A 123 -0.36 18.33 15.98
N PRO A 124 -1.67 18.00 15.96
CA PRO A 124 -2.14 16.82 15.28
C PRO A 124 -1.82 16.85 13.78
N ALA A 125 -1.31 15.75 13.24
CA ALA A 125 -0.97 15.63 11.83
C ALA A 125 -2.12 14.99 11.03
N SER A 126 -2.65 15.71 10.05
CA SER A 126 -3.69 15.24 9.14
C SER A 126 -3.12 14.61 7.88
N ASP A 127 -3.94 13.81 7.19
CA ASP A 127 -3.61 13.20 5.90
C ASP A 127 -2.35 12.31 5.90
N VAL A 128 -1.99 11.77 7.05
CA VAL A 128 -0.88 10.81 7.19
C VAL A 128 -1.43 9.40 7.00
N VAL A 129 -0.85 8.65 6.08
CA VAL A 129 -1.17 7.23 5.92
C VAL A 129 -0.23 6.41 6.80
N LEU A 130 -0.82 5.56 7.61
CA LEU A 130 -0.13 4.55 8.42
C LEU A 130 -0.51 3.17 7.89
N TYR A 131 0.47 2.44 7.38
CA TYR A 131 0.37 1.05 6.99
C TYR A 131 0.91 0.17 8.11
N VAL A 132 0.19 -0.90 8.43
CA VAL A 132 0.59 -1.87 9.46
C VAL A 132 0.49 -3.29 8.92
N TYR A 133 1.39 -4.18 9.38
CA TYR A 133 1.34 -5.62 9.10
C TYR A 133 2.01 -6.41 10.22
N HIS A 134 1.62 -7.66 10.36
CA HIS A 134 2.17 -8.52 11.40
C HIS A 134 1.94 -10.01 11.12
N THR A 135 2.49 -10.86 11.98
CA THR A 135 2.34 -12.31 11.95
C THR A 135 0.98 -12.76 12.51
N ASP A 136 0.57 -13.96 12.13
CA ASP A 136 -0.58 -14.64 12.73
C ASP A 136 -0.27 -15.18 14.14
N GLN A 137 -1.19 -16.02 14.66
CA GLN A 137 -1.09 -16.65 15.98
C GLN A 137 0.00 -17.75 16.04
N THR A 138 0.63 -18.11 14.92
CA THR A 138 1.76 -19.05 14.83
C THR A 138 3.09 -18.34 14.62
N GLY A 139 3.09 -17.02 14.48
CA GLY A 139 4.28 -16.20 14.31
C GLY A 139 4.80 -16.15 12.88
N VAL A 140 3.98 -16.48 11.89
CA VAL A 140 4.33 -16.40 10.47
C VAL A 140 3.48 -15.34 9.76
N TYR A 141 3.95 -14.83 8.64
CA TYR A 141 3.16 -13.99 7.74
C TYR A 141 2.30 -14.89 6.86
N PRO A 142 0.99 -15.02 7.14
CA PRO A 142 0.17 -16.02 6.48
C PRO A 142 -0.18 -15.60 5.05
N ASN A 143 -0.18 -16.59 4.14
CA ASN A 143 -0.55 -16.42 2.74
C ASN A 143 -1.78 -17.26 2.41
N GLN A 144 -2.68 -16.73 1.60
CA GLN A 144 -3.87 -17.41 1.09
C GLN A 144 -3.63 -18.07 -0.28
N GLY A 145 -2.42 -17.91 -0.85
CA GLY A 145 -1.96 -18.58 -2.08
C GLY A 145 -2.09 -17.77 -3.36
N ASN A 146 -2.69 -16.59 -3.30
CA ASN A 146 -2.89 -15.71 -4.47
C ASN A 146 -2.26 -14.31 -4.31
N GLU A 147 -1.43 -14.11 -3.30
CA GLU A 147 -0.78 -12.83 -3.02
C GLU A 147 0.12 -12.39 -4.16
N LYS A 148 0.14 -11.08 -4.38
CA LYS A 148 1.01 -10.40 -5.34
C LYS A 148 1.89 -9.38 -4.62
N GLY A 149 2.95 -8.95 -5.28
CA GLY A 149 3.81 -7.90 -4.75
C GLY A 149 4.33 -8.20 -3.34
N TRP A 150 4.27 -7.22 -2.46
CA TRP A 150 4.72 -7.32 -1.08
C TRP A 150 3.83 -8.19 -0.19
N ALA A 151 2.57 -8.42 -0.56
CA ALA A 151 1.70 -9.36 0.15
C ALA A 151 2.30 -10.77 0.26
N LYS A 152 3.14 -11.19 -0.70
CA LYS A 152 3.86 -12.47 -0.62
C LYS A 152 4.82 -12.57 0.57
N ARG A 153 5.33 -11.42 1.06
CA ARG A 153 6.28 -11.34 2.17
C ARG A 153 5.64 -10.88 3.47
N HIS A 154 4.69 -9.92 3.39
CA HIS A 154 4.00 -9.36 4.54
C HIS A 154 2.74 -10.15 4.93
N GLY A 155 2.36 -11.17 4.14
CA GLY A 155 1.12 -11.91 4.34
C GLY A 155 -0.12 -11.09 3.99
N TYR A 156 -1.30 -11.63 4.34
CA TYR A 156 -2.57 -10.94 4.12
C TYR A 156 -3.01 -10.08 5.31
N ILE A 157 -2.41 -10.26 6.51
CA ILE A 157 -2.74 -9.47 7.71
C ILE A 157 -2.08 -8.10 7.60
N ARG A 158 -2.75 -7.20 6.90
CA ARG A 158 -2.29 -5.84 6.60
C ARG A 158 -3.45 -4.86 6.71
N GLY A 159 -3.17 -3.64 7.17
CA GLY A 159 -4.15 -2.58 7.30
C GLY A 159 -3.60 -1.21 6.94
N TRP A 160 -4.48 -0.29 6.55
CA TRP A 160 -4.16 1.09 6.19
C TRP A 160 -5.15 2.05 6.83
N VAL A 161 -4.65 3.01 7.53
CA VAL A 161 -5.45 4.11 8.06
C VAL A 161 -4.89 5.44 7.60
N LYS A 162 -5.76 6.44 7.43
CA LYS A 162 -5.35 7.81 7.14
C LYS A 162 -5.90 8.76 8.19
N THR A 163 -5.03 9.54 8.82
CA THR A 163 -5.45 10.48 9.87
C THR A 163 -6.33 11.61 9.33
N GLY A 164 -7.38 11.94 10.08
CA GLY A 164 -8.16 13.15 9.88
C GLY A 164 -7.51 14.39 10.53
N VAL A 165 -8.22 15.50 10.57
CA VAL A 165 -7.75 16.80 11.08
C VAL A 165 -7.28 16.77 12.55
N ASN A 166 -7.76 15.81 13.34
CA ASN A 166 -7.37 15.61 14.73
C ASN A 166 -6.19 14.66 14.91
N GLY A 167 -5.56 14.19 13.82
CA GLY A 167 -4.44 13.26 13.85
C GLY A 167 -4.77 11.86 14.35
N PHE A 168 -6.05 11.58 14.63
CA PHE A 168 -6.47 10.30 15.21
C PHE A 168 -6.36 9.15 14.20
N TYR A 169 -5.93 7.97 14.71
CA TYR A 169 -5.97 6.70 14.00
C TYR A 169 -6.39 5.57 14.92
N LYS A 170 -6.96 4.52 14.36
CA LYS A 170 -7.31 3.29 15.05
C LYS A 170 -7.29 2.10 14.11
N PHE A 171 -6.87 0.94 14.60
CA PHE A 171 -7.08 -0.31 13.89
C PHE A 171 -7.40 -1.46 14.86
N TYR A 172 -8.14 -2.43 14.34
CA TYR A 172 -8.53 -3.65 15.03
C TYR A 172 -7.83 -4.84 14.38
N THR A 173 -7.28 -5.74 15.19
CA THR A 173 -6.60 -6.95 14.72
C THR A 173 -6.52 -8.00 15.84
N LEU A 174 -5.80 -9.08 15.62
CA LEU A 174 -5.40 -9.99 16.69
C LEU A 174 -4.01 -9.62 17.23
N LEU A 175 -3.76 -9.90 18.50
CA LEU A 175 -2.41 -9.78 19.07
C LEU A 175 -1.50 -10.79 18.37
N PRO A 176 -0.42 -10.38 17.67
CA PRO A 176 0.44 -11.30 16.93
C PRO A 176 1.20 -12.26 17.85
N ALA A 177 1.76 -13.34 17.27
CA ALA A 177 2.75 -14.16 17.94
C ALA A 177 4.18 -13.74 17.56
N SER A 178 5.15 -14.09 18.40
CA SER A 178 6.59 -13.99 18.11
C SER A 178 6.98 -14.95 16.98
N TYR A 179 8.01 -14.62 16.22
CA TYR A 179 8.54 -15.54 15.21
C TYR A 179 8.92 -16.89 15.79
N PRO A 180 8.62 -18.01 15.09
CA PRO A 180 9.07 -19.33 15.50
C PRO A 180 10.61 -19.37 15.63
N ASN A 181 11.09 -20.11 16.64
CA ASN A 181 12.53 -20.32 16.85
C ASN A 181 13.36 -19.03 17.02
N SER A 182 12.73 -17.95 17.48
CA SER A 182 13.32 -16.65 17.68
C SER A 182 13.00 -16.12 19.07
N ARG A 183 13.81 -15.17 19.56
CA ARG A 183 13.53 -14.39 20.77
C ARG A 183 13.10 -12.96 20.45
N ASN A 184 12.63 -12.72 19.23
CA ASN A 184 12.02 -11.44 18.90
C ASN A 184 10.68 -11.32 19.61
N PRO A 185 10.40 -10.20 20.28
CA PRO A 185 9.10 -9.98 20.90
C PRO A 185 7.99 -9.96 19.85
N LYS A 186 6.75 -10.18 20.27
CA LYS A 186 5.57 -9.91 19.44
C LYS A 186 5.61 -8.47 18.97
N HIS A 187 5.33 -8.23 17.69
CA HIS A 187 5.38 -6.88 17.14
C HIS A 187 4.45 -6.69 15.94
N ILE A 188 4.08 -5.42 15.73
CA ILE A 188 3.39 -4.97 14.53
C ILE A 188 4.30 -3.95 13.85
N HIS A 189 4.58 -4.13 12.56
CA HIS A 189 5.40 -3.23 11.77
C HIS A 189 4.59 -2.04 11.27
N PRO A 190 4.99 -0.81 11.54
CA PRO A 190 4.38 0.40 10.98
C PRO A 190 5.26 1.04 9.90
N VAL A 191 4.62 1.49 8.83
CA VAL A 191 5.20 2.35 7.80
C VAL A 191 4.35 3.60 7.67
N VAL A 192 5.00 4.74 7.56
CA VAL A 192 4.36 6.06 7.49
C VAL A 192 4.56 6.66 6.10
N LYS A 193 3.52 7.30 5.57
CA LYS A 193 3.57 8.12 4.35
C LYS A 193 2.90 9.46 4.58
N GLU A 194 3.68 10.49 4.45
CA GLU A 194 3.24 11.88 4.44
C GLU A 194 3.12 12.40 3.00
N LYS A 195 2.35 13.45 2.79
CA LYS A 195 2.03 13.99 1.46
C LYS A 195 3.25 14.32 0.61
N ASP A 196 4.25 14.95 1.20
CA ASP A 196 5.39 15.54 0.50
C ASP A 196 6.72 14.77 0.74
N LYS A 197 6.66 13.58 1.34
CA LYS A 197 7.83 12.73 1.64
C LYS A 197 7.64 11.34 1.07
N ASN A 198 8.74 10.61 0.87
CA ASN A 198 8.66 9.17 0.65
C ASN A 198 8.11 8.47 1.91
N GLU A 199 7.73 7.22 1.75
CA GLU A 199 7.38 6.33 2.85
C GLU A 199 8.63 6.00 3.68
N TYR A 200 8.43 5.79 4.99
CA TYR A 200 9.50 5.39 5.90
C TYR A 200 8.97 4.58 7.08
N TRP A 201 9.82 3.71 7.61
CA TRP A 201 9.50 2.93 8.80
C TRP A 201 9.72 3.75 10.07
N ILE A 202 8.93 3.45 11.08
CA ILE A 202 9.13 3.85 12.48
C ILE A 202 9.24 2.60 13.36
N ASN A 203 9.66 2.74 14.62
CA ASN A 203 9.76 1.58 15.50
C ASN A 203 8.44 0.82 15.60
N GLU A 204 8.54 -0.47 15.72
CA GLU A 204 7.44 -1.41 15.83
C GLU A 204 6.55 -1.12 17.05
N TYR A 205 5.31 -1.57 17.02
CA TYR A 205 4.51 -1.75 18.22
C TYR A 205 5.00 -2.99 18.93
N LEU A 206 5.51 -2.82 20.12
CA LEU A 206 5.93 -3.87 21.05
C LEU A 206 4.97 -3.91 22.22
N PHE A 207 4.83 -5.06 22.86
CA PHE A 207 3.80 -5.24 23.88
C PHE A 207 4.42 -5.42 25.26
N ASP A 208 4.07 -4.53 26.20
CA ASP A 208 4.45 -4.64 27.61
C ASP A 208 4.00 -5.99 28.17
N GLY A 209 4.88 -6.64 28.92
CA GLY A 209 4.67 -7.99 29.45
C GLY A 209 5.05 -9.13 28.48
N ASP A 210 5.56 -8.84 27.27
CA ASP A 210 6.13 -9.88 26.42
C ASP A 210 7.45 -10.42 27.02
N GLN A 211 7.56 -11.76 27.14
CA GLN A 211 8.75 -12.41 27.73
C GLN A 211 10.05 -12.12 26.97
N TYR A 212 9.95 -11.79 25.68
CA TYR A 212 11.12 -11.51 24.84
C TYR A 212 11.47 -10.03 24.75
N LEU A 213 10.66 -9.14 25.31
CA LEU A 213 10.92 -7.69 25.28
C LEU A 213 12.27 -7.32 25.92
N GLN A 214 12.74 -8.10 26.90
CA GLN A 214 14.05 -7.92 27.53
C GLN A 214 15.24 -8.10 26.55
N TYR A 215 15.03 -8.77 25.42
CA TYR A 215 16.05 -8.99 24.40
C TYR A 215 16.04 -7.92 23.31
N GLU A 216 14.98 -7.09 23.28
CA GLU A 216 14.91 -5.94 22.37
C GLU A 216 15.82 -4.84 22.90
N LYS A 217 17.03 -4.80 22.36
CA LYS A 217 18.04 -3.80 22.72
C LYS A 217 18.36 -2.96 21.48
N SER A 218 18.10 -1.69 21.56
CA SER A 218 18.52 -0.73 20.55
C SER A 218 19.23 0.44 21.23
N ASP A 219 20.46 0.70 20.84
CA ASP A 219 21.19 1.90 21.26
C ASP A 219 20.71 3.16 20.52
N ARG A 220 19.81 3.00 19.56
CA ARG A 220 19.26 4.09 18.79
C ARG A 220 17.97 4.60 19.43
N PRO A 221 17.79 5.92 19.50
CA PRO A 221 16.55 6.49 19.99
C PRO A 221 15.38 6.07 19.05
N PRO A 222 14.20 5.75 19.63
CA PRO A 222 13.11 5.18 18.86
C PRO A 222 12.53 6.19 17.87
N ARG A 223 12.36 5.75 16.61
CA ARG A 223 11.73 6.53 15.54
C ARG A 223 10.22 6.62 15.78
N GLY A 224 9.67 7.82 15.64
CA GLY A 224 8.24 8.03 15.84
C GLY A 224 7.79 8.00 17.31
N GLY A 225 8.73 7.86 18.28
CA GLY A 225 8.42 7.75 19.70
C GLY A 225 8.46 6.30 20.21
N LYS A 226 8.13 6.12 21.50
CA LYS A 226 8.16 4.81 22.15
C LYS A 226 7.27 3.81 21.45
N GLY A 227 7.84 2.63 21.07
CA GLY A 227 7.10 1.55 20.42
C GLY A 227 6.37 0.63 21.40
N VAL A 228 6.86 0.54 22.66
CA VAL A 228 6.25 -0.33 23.67
C VAL A 228 4.90 0.23 24.12
N ILE A 229 3.84 -0.54 23.94
CA ILE A 229 2.47 -0.24 24.34
C ILE A 229 2.02 -1.23 25.41
N LYS A 230 1.06 -0.81 26.25
CA LYS A 230 0.51 -1.63 27.33
C LYS A 230 -0.92 -2.02 27.01
N PRO A 231 -1.18 -3.26 26.54
CA PRO A 231 -2.54 -3.75 26.36
C PRO A 231 -3.25 -3.92 27.72
N VAL A 232 -4.48 -3.44 27.78
CA VAL A 232 -5.36 -3.57 28.95
C VAL A 232 -6.68 -4.19 28.49
N MET A 233 -7.14 -5.24 29.18
CA MET A 233 -8.42 -5.84 28.91
C MET A 233 -9.55 -4.86 29.27
N LYS A 234 -10.38 -4.53 28.31
CA LYS A 234 -11.54 -3.65 28.50
C LYS A 234 -12.66 -4.09 27.55
N ASP A 235 -13.86 -4.30 28.11
CA ASP A 235 -15.05 -4.71 27.36
C ASP A 235 -14.84 -5.99 26.52
N GLY A 236 -14.10 -6.96 27.04
CA GLY A 236 -13.85 -8.25 26.37
C GLY A 236 -12.79 -8.23 25.29
N MET A 237 -12.06 -7.13 25.11
CA MET A 237 -10.99 -6.98 24.11
C MET A 237 -9.80 -6.25 24.71
N LEU A 238 -8.60 -6.57 24.25
CA LEU A 238 -7.39 -5.81 24.58
C LEU A 238 -7.45 -4.42 23.92
N LYS A 239 -7.09 -3.38 24.67
CA LYS A 239 -6.96 -2.02 24.16
C LYS A 239 -5.60 -1.45 24.51
N ALA A 240 -4.96 -0.80 23.53
CA ALA A 240 -3.68 -0.15 23.71
C ALA A 240 -3.64 1.19 22.96
N THR A 241 -2.78 2.09 23.42
CA THR A 241 -2.62 3.40 22.81
C THR A 241 -1.15 3.67 22.51
N ARG A 242 -0.88 4.25 21.32
CA ARG A 242 0.42 4.78 20.94
C ARG A 242 0.25 6.11 20.22
N ASN A 243 0.86 7.15 20.74
CA ASN A 243 1.03 8.38 19.96
C ASN A 243 2.32 8.30 19.14
N ILE A 244 2.28 8.85 17.93
CA ILE A 244 3.39 8.88 16.98
C ILE A 244 3.76 10.33 16.75
N ILE A 245 5.06 10.62 16.70
CA ILE A 245 5.58 11.96 16.34
C ILE A 245 6.33 11.84 15.01
N LEU A 246 5.84 12.52 13.99
CA LEU A 246 6.45 12.51 12.67
C LEU A 246 7.88 13.04 12.72
N GLY A 247 8.77 12.38 12.01
CA GLY A 247 10.17 12.79 11.91
C GLY A 247 11.01 12.63 13.18
N LEU A 248 10.43 12.22 14.31
CA LEU A 248 11.19 12.02 15.53
C LEU A 248 12.20 10.89 15.34
N ASN A 249 13.51 11.23 15.44
CA ASN A 249 14.64 10.33 15.21
C ASN A 249 14.67 9.65 13.81
N VAL A 250 13.96 10.20 12.86
CA VAL A 250 13.97 9.78 11.46
C VAL A 250 15.13 10.46 10.74
N GLN A 251 15.97 9.67 10.07
CA GLN A 251 17.12 10.17 9.33
C GLN A 251 16.69 11.14 8.22
N ASP A 252 17.44 12.21 8.00
CA ASP A 252 17.24 13.20 6.93
C ASP A 252 15.84 13.87 6.94
N TYR A 253 15.14 13.80 8.07
CA TYR A 253 13.85 14.47 8.20
C TYR A 253 14.05 15.99 8.41
N PRO A 254 13.35 16.84 7.65
CA PRO A 254 13.48 18.29 7.76
C PRO A 254 13.17 18.82 9.17
N ASN A 255 13.90 19.85 9.57
CA ASN A 255 13.65 20.56 10.83
C ASN A 255 12.40 21.44 10.74
#